data_02772c04c5e33e864f72a7c287fdafe1
#
_entry.id   02772c04c5e33e864f72a7c287fdafe1
#
_cell.length_a   1.000
_cell.length_b   1.000
_cell.length_c   1.000
_cell.angle_alpha   90.00
_cell.angle_beta   90.00
_cell.angle_gamma   90.00
#
_symmetry.space_group_name_H-M   'P 1'
#
loop_
_entity.id
_entity.type
_entity.pdbx_description
1 polymer ?
#
loop_
_entity_poly.entity_id
_entity_poly.type
_entity_poly.pdbx_seq_one_letter_code
_entity_poly.pdbx_strand_id
1 'polypeptide(L)'
;AVLYYYNSGVLMVDKRVLDLSPFAAISYSLLSLVISWVIYDTICKSKLINNNFLFLTLILVLLGLVSFGLTKIFGAKFAFLSVGLIIGTNMFANVFTVIIPNQMNIIDSAKKDQKFDMTLSLAAKQRSIHNNYSTFLVLFIMLSGHYSFLVYHKYNWLILCLIGIISAIGRHYFNLRGRNINRPSILFTSIIALIILASIIFIFKN
;
A
#
# COMPACT_ATOMS: atom_id res chain seq x y z
N ALA A 1 3.75 -14.14 -2.68
CA ALA A 1 2.40 -14.21 -3.24
C ALA A 1 2.24 -15.34 -4.24
N VAL A 2 3.11 -15.44 -5.27
CA VAL A 2 3.02 -16.46 -6.34
C VAL A 2 2.83 -17.88 -5.81
N LEU A 3 3.52 -18.27 -4.75
CA LEU A 3 3.40 -19.60 -4.14
C LEU A 3 1.99 -19.93 -3.63
N TYR A 4 1.24 -18.92 -3.17
CA TYR A 4 -0.13 -19.11 -2.71
C TYR A 4 -1.08 -19.44 -3.87
N TYR A 5 -0.88 -18.80 -5.04
CA TYR A 5 -1.65 -19.11 -6.24
C TYR A 5 -1.21 -20.44 -6.89
N TYR A 6 0.10 -20.69 -6.92
CA TYR A 6 0.66 -21.93 -7.46
C TYR A 6 0.13 -23.16 -6.69
N ASN A 7 -0.03 -23.05 -5.36
CA ASN A 7 -0.57 -24.14 -4.52
C ASN A 7 -2.11 -24.18 -4.55
N SER A 8 -2.70 -23.79 -5.67
CA SER A 8 -4.15 -23.85 -5.94
C SER A 8 -5.00 -23.14 -4.88
N GLY A 9 -4.46 -22.14 -4.18
CA GLY A 9 -5.17 -21.36 -3.18
C GLY A 9 -5.40 -22.01 -1.82
N VAL A 10 -4.95 -23.25 -1.62
CA VAL A 10 -5.13 -23.97 -0.33
C VAL A 10 -4.52 -23.22 0.84
N LEU A 11 -3.34 -22.60 0.64
CA LEU A 11 -2.66 -21.82 1.67
C LEU A 11 -3.30 -20.45 1.97
N MET A 12 -4.29 -20.03 1.18
CA MET A 12 -5.02 -18.78 1.40
C MET A 12 -6.13 -18.94 2.43
N VAL A 13 -6.65 -20.17 2.57
CA VAL A 13 -7.83 -20.48 3.37
C VAL A 13 -7.44 -20.91 4.79
N ASP A 14 -8.16 -20.40 5.77
CA ASP A 14 -8.19 -20.94 7.13
C ASP A 14 -9.64 -21.21 7.50
N LYS A 15 -10.02 -22.49 7.62
CA LYS A 15 -11.39 -22.92 7.92
C LYS A 15 -11.94 -22.35 9.24
N ARG A 16 -11.05 -21.93 10.15
CA ARG A 16 -11.43 -21.27 11.41
C ARG A 16 -11.92 -19.85 11.19
N VAL A 17 -11.52 -19.21 10.06
CA VAL A 17 -11.94 -17.86 9.68
C VAL A 17 -13.16 -17.93 8.78
N LEU A 18 -13.03 -18.62 7.65
CA LEU A 18 -14.10 -18.82 6.68
C LEU A 18 -13.80 -20.09 5.85
N ASP A 19 -14.76 -21.00 5.78
CA ASP A 19 -14.62 -22.20 4.95
C ASP A 19 -14.91 -21.87 3.48
N LEU A 20 -13.84 -21.55 2.75
CA LEU A 20 -13.87 -21.23 1.33
C LEU A 20 -13.28 -22.36 0.51
N SER A 21 -13.86 -22.58 -0.66
CA SER A 21 -13.16 -23.41 -1.66
C SER A 21 -11.88 -22.68 -2.12
N PRO A 22 -10.80 -23.39 -2.43
CA PRO A 22 -9.57 -22.79 -2.92
C PRO A 22 -9.77 -21.92 -4.17
N PHE A 23 -10.68 -22.32 -5.06
CA PHE A 23 -11.03 -21.55 -6.25
C PHE A 23 -11.70 -20.21 -5.88
N ALA A 24 -12.63 -20.22 -4.92
CA ALA A 24 -13.27 -19.01 -4.43
C ALA A 24 -12.24 -18.06 -3.77
N ALA A 25 -11.29 -18.60 -3.00
CA ALA A 25 -10.24 -17.80 -2.38
C ALA A 25 -9.35 -17.07 -3.43
N ILE A 26 -8.96 -17.77 -4.49
CA ILE A 26 -8.24 -17.16 -5.61
C ILE A 26 -9.09 -16.08 -6.27
N SER A 27 -10.35 -16.36 -6.56
CA SER A 27 -11.26 -15.41 -7.22
C SER A 27 -11.46 -14.14 -6.38
N TYR A 28 -11.69 -14.26 -5.08
CA TYR A 28 -11.83 -13.12 -4.16
C TYR A 28 -10.52 -12.31 -4.09
N SER A 29 -9.38 -12.99 -4.06
CA SER A 29 -8.09 -12.31 -4.05
C SER A 29 -7.88 -11.49 -5.34
N LEU A 30 -8.06 -12.09 -6.50
CA LEU A 30 -7.91 -11.40 -7.79
C LEU A 30 -8.91 -10.25 -7.95
N LEU A 31 -10.17 -10.49 -7.56
CA LEU A 31 -11.21 -9.46 -7.61
C LEU A 31 -10.85 -8.27 -6.69
N SER A 32 -10.29 -8.52 -5.52
CA SER A 32 -9.85 -7.47 -4.60
C SER A 32 -8.76 -6.58 -5.20
N LEU A 33 -7.85 -7.14 -6.01
CA LEU A 33 -6.81 -6.37 -6.71
C LEU A 33 -7.43 -5.42 -7.75
N VAL A 34 -8.37 -5.93 -8.56
CA VAL A 34 -9.05 -5.13 -9.59
C VAL A 34 -9.89 -4.03 -8.95
N ILE A 35 -10.71 -4.38 -7.96
CA ILE A 35 -11.58 -3.41 -7.26
C ILE A 35 -10.73 -2.32 -6.59
N SER A 36 -9.65 -2.70 -5.92
CA SER A 36 -8.78 -1.72 -5.24
C SER A 36 -8.18 -0.72 -6.22
N TRP A 37 -7.75 -1.20 -7.39
CA TRP A 37 -7.23 -0.33 -8.45
C TRP A 37 -8.30 0.64 -8.96
N VAL A 38 -9.49 0.16 -9.27
CA VAL A 38 -10.58 1.00 -9.76
C VAL A 38 -10.95 2.08 -8.75
N ILE A 39 -11.10 1.72 -7.46
CA ILE A 39 -11.41 2.66 -6.39
C ILE A 39 -10.30 3.70 -6.26
N TYR A 40 -9.05 3.25 -6.16
CA TYR A 40 -7.89 4.12 -6.00
C TYR A 40 -7.73 5.08 -7.19
N ASP A 41 -7.86 4.59 -8.42
CA ASP A 41 -7.75 5.40 -9.63
C ASP A 41 -8.86 6.46 -9.71
N THR A 42 -10.10 6.07 -9.36
CA THR A 42 -11.26 6.99 -9.28
C THR A 42 -11.03 8.10 -8.25
N ILE A 43 -10.54 7.76 -7.06
CA ILE A 43 -10.21 8.74 -6.01
C ILE A 43 -9.15 9.72 -6.52
N CYS A 44 -8.11 9.21 -7.17
CA CYS A 44 -7.03 10.05 -7.70
C CYS A 44 -7.45 10.95 -8.87
N LYS A 45 -8.51 10.62 -9.60
CA LYS A 45 -9.11 11.46 -10.66
C LYS A 45 -10.13 12.45 -10.12
N SER A 46 -10.57 12.28 -8.88
CA SER A 46 -11.58 13.13 -8.25
C SER A 46 -10.98 14.43 -7.68
N LYS A 47 -11.83 15.41 -7.36
CA LYS A 47 -11.42 16.66 -6.69
C LYS A 47 -10.88 16.45 -5.27
N LEU A 48 -11.10 15.27 -4.68
CA LEU A 48 -10.61 14.91 -3.35
C LEU A 48 -9.08 15.01 -3.23
N ILE A 49 -8.39 14.78 -4.33
CA ILE A 49 -6.92 14.82 -4.38
C ILE A 49 -6.34 16.21 -4.16
N ASN A 50 -7.11 17.25 -4.35
CA ASN A 50 -6.67 18.64 -4.13
C ASN A 50 -6.53 18.98 -2.63
N ASN A 51 -7.18 18.21 -1.77
CA ASN A 51 -7.03 18.33 -0.31
C ASN A 51 -6.19 17.17 0.23
N ASN A 52 -4.91 17.43 0.46
CA ASN A 52 -3.96 16.42 0.95
C ASN A 52 -4.40 15.75 2.25
N PHE A 53 -5.03 16.48 3.17
CA PHE A 53 -5.48 15.92 4.45
C PHE A 53 -6.65 14.95 4.23
N LEU A 54 -7.66 15.36 3.45
CA LEU A 54 -8.81 14.52 3.14
C LEU A 54 -8.41 13.28 2.36
N PHE A 55 -7.53 13.43 1.37
CA PHE A 55 -6.99 12.31 0.60
C PHE A 55 -6.25 11.31 1.49
N LEU A 56 -5.33 11.78 2.35
CA LEU A 56 -4.57 10.92 3.25
C LEU A 56 -5.50 10.18 4.23
N THR A 57 -6.46 10.90 4.83
CA THR A 57 -7.44 10.30 5.75
C THR A 57 -8.24 9.20 5.04
N LEU A 58 -8.73 9.45 3.82
CA LEU A 58 -9.47 8.48 3.05
C LEU A 58 -8.64 7.22 2.74
N ILE A 59 -7.40 7.39 2.31
CA ILE A 59 -6.50 6.26 2.04
C ILE A 59 -6.21 5.45 3.31
N LEU A 60 -6.03 6.10 4.47
CA LEU A 60 -5.84 5.40 5.75
C LEU A 60 -7.10 4.63 6.19
N VAL A 61 -8.27 5.23 6.04
CA VAL A 61 -9.55 4.56 6.32
C VAL A 61 -9.73 3.34 5.40
N LEU A 62 -9.48 3.50 4.11
CA LEU A 62 -9.56 2.38 3.16
C LEU A 62 -8.54 1.29 3.49
N LEU A 63 -7.30 1.64 3.85
CA LEU A 63 -6.30 0.68 4.30
C LEU A 63 -6.80 -0.11 5.52
N GLY A 64 -7.41 0.56 6.50
CA GLY A 64 -7.99 -0.07 7.68
C GLY A 64 -9.14 -1.01 7.35
N LEU A 65 -10.10 -0.56 6.54
CA LEU A 65 -11.26 -1.36 6.12
C LEU A 65 -10.84 -2.60 5.31
N VAL A 66 -9.92 -2.43 4.36
CA VAL A 66 -9.41 -3.53 3.53
C VAL A 66 -8.63 -4.50 4.40
N SER A 67 -7.71 -4.02 5.25
CA SER A 67 -6.92 -4.88 6.13
C SER A 67 -7.83 -5.68 7.07
N PHE A 68 -8.81 -5.03 7.70
CA PHE A 68 -9.78 -5.70 8.56
C PHE A 68 -10.62 -6.72 7.80
N GLY A 69 -11.19 -6.34 6.64
CA GLY A 69 -12.01 -7.22 5.82
C GLY A 69 -11.27 -8.47 5.35
N LEU A 70 -10.04 -8.33 4.92
CA LEU A 70 -9.21 -9.45 4.47
C LEU A 70 -8.91 -10.45 5.61
N THR A 71 -8.79 -9.99 6.86
CA THR A 71 -8.61 -10.89 8.02
C THR A 71 -9.87 -11.71 8.34
N LYS A 72 -11.04 -11.34 7.81
CA LYS A 72 -12.31 -12.09 7.95
C LYS A 72 -12.56 -13.07 6.81
N ILE A 73 -11.77 -13.01 5.76
CA ILE A 73 -11.93 -13.84 4.56
C ILE A 73 -10.80 -14.87 4.47
N PHE A 74 -9.57 -14.45 4.72
CA PHE A 74 -8.38 -15.26 4.49
C PHE A 74 -7.67 -15.64 5.79
N GLY A 75 -6.85 -16.69 5.73
CA GLY A 75 -5.91 -17.02 6.79
C GLY A 75 -4.95 -15.85 7.06
N ALA A 76 -4.55 -15.67 8.32
CA ALA A 76 -3.83 -14.48 8.80
C ALA A 76 -2.61 -14.11 7.94
N LYS A 77 -1.78 -15.08 7.56
CA LYS A 77 -0.60 -14.83 6.70
C LYS A 77 -0.98 -14.28 5.33
N PHE A 78 -1.98 -14.88 4.70
CA PHE A 78 -2.39 -14.45 3.37
C PHE A 78 -3.15 -13.13 3.43
N ALA A 79 -3.99 -12.90 4.44
CA ALA A 79 -4.66 -11.62 4.64
C ALA A 79 -3.66 -10.47 4.74
N PHE A 80 -2.60 -10.65 5.54
CA PHE A 80 -1.55 -9.65 5.69
C PHE A 80 -0.79 -9.40 4.37
N LEU A 81 -0.42 -10.48 3.68
CA LEU A 81 0.25 -10.41 2.39
C LEU A 81 -0.63 -9.79 1.30
N SER A 82 -1.95 -10.03 1.33
CA SER A 82 -2.90 -9.50 0.36
C SER A 82 -2.99 -7.97 0.39
N VAL A 83 -2.82 -7.34 1.55
CA VAL A 83 -2.70 -5.88 1.62
C VAL A 83 -1.48 -5.40 0.84
N GLY A 84 -0.34 -6.07 0.99
CA GLY A 84 0.86 -5.77 0.21
C GLY A 84 0.67 -6.00 -1.29
N LEU A 85 -0.07 -7.04 -1.67
CA LEU A 85 -0.44 -7.32 -3.06
C LEU A 85 -1.30 -6.20 -3.65
N ILE A 86 -2.31 -5.75 -2.91
CA ILE A 86 -3.19 -4.64 -3.32
C ILE A 86 -2.38 -3.38 -3.55
N ILE A 87 -1.55 -2.98 -2.58
CA ILE A 87 -0.72 -1.78 -2.69
C ILE A 87 0.28 -1.92 -3.84
N GLY A 88 0.97 -3.05 -3.94
CA GLY A 88 1.94 -3.33 -5.00
C GLY A 88 1.30 -3.34 -6.39
N THR A 89 0.09 -3.89 -6.53
CA THR A 89 -0.68 -3.86 -7.78
C THR A 89 -1.05 -2.43 -8.16
N ASN A 90 -1.51 -1.61 -7.20
CA ASN A 90 -1.80 -0.20 -7.44
C ASN A 90 -0.53 0.58 -7.84
N MET A 91 0.62 0.28 -7.22
CA MET A 91 1.90 0.88 -7.59
C MET A 91 2.31 0.51 -9.03
N PHE A 92 2.19 -0.76 -9.38
CA PHE A 92 2.49 -1.28 -10.72
C PHE A 92 1.55 -0.64 -11.75
N ALA A 93 0.26 -0.66 -11.51
CA ALA A 93 -0.73 -0.09 -12.40
C ALA A 93 -0.52 1.42 -12.60
N ASN A 94 -0.16 2.18 -11.55
CA ASN A 94 0.22 3.60 -11.68
C ASN A 94 1.32 3.81 -12.73
N VAL A 95 2.33 2.94 -12.75
CA VAL A 95 3.46 3.07 -13.69
C VAL A 95 2.97 2.85 -15.12
N PHE A 96 2.25 1.77 -15.39
CA PHE A 96 1.88 1.37 -16.73
C PHE A 96 0.70 2.15 -17.31
N THR A 97 -0.24 2.58 -16.49
CA THR A 97 -1.46 3.24 -16.97
C THR A 97 -1.40 4.76 -16.92
N VAL A 98 -0.54 5.34 -16.08
CA VAL A 98 -0.50 6.80 -15.89
C VAL A 98 0.90 7.36 -16.09
N ILE A 99 1.91 6.83 -15.39
CA ILE A 99 3.25 7.47 -15.37
C ILE A 99 3.91 7.35 -16.75
N ILE A 100 4.06 6.14 -17.28
CA ILE A 100 4.72 5.92 -18.58
C ILE A 100 3.96 6.60 -19.71
N PRO A 101 2.63 6.41 -19.90
CA PRO A 101 1.92 7.06 -21.00
C PRO A 101 2.02 8.58 -20.97
N ASN A 102 1.88 9.19 -19.79
CA ASN A 102 1.98 10.65 -19.69
C ASN A 102 3.40 11.16 -19.99
N GLN A 103 4.44 10.44 -19.52
CA GLN A 103 5.82 10.81 -19.83
C GLN A 103 6.14 10.66 -21.34
N MET A 104 5.64 9.61 -21.99
CA MET A 104 5.80 9.43 -23.44
C MET A 104 5.15 10.59 -24.20
N ASN A 105 3.93 11.00 -23.83
CA ASN A 105 3.24 12.14 -24.45
C ASN A 105 4.04 13.45 -24.31
N ILE A 106 4.67 13.68 -23.14
CA ILE A 106 5.52 14.86 -22.90
C ILE A 106 6.76 14.83 -23.80
N ILE A 107 7.42 13.68 -23.90
CA ILE A 107 8.61 13.51 -24.75
C ILE A 107 8.27 13.71 -26.23
N ASP A 108 7.14 13.16 -26.70
CA ASP A 108 6.72 13.28 -28.09
C ASP A 108 6.32 14.72 -28.45
N SER A 109 5.69 15.45 -27.51
CA SER A 109 5.41 16.88 -27.68
C SER A 109 6.69 17.69 -27.77
N ALA A 110 7.68 17.41 -26.91
CA ALA A 110 8.96 18.09 -26.94
C ALA A 110 9.74 17.84 -28.24
N LYS A 111 9.69 16.61 -28.79
CA LYS A 111 10.33 16.30 -30.10
C LYS A 111 9.71 17.03 -31.28
N LYS A 112 8.44 17.43 -31.16
CA LYS A 112 7.67 18.14 -32.20
C LYS A 112 7.65 19.66 -31.97
N ASP A 113 8.44 20.20 -31.05
CA ASP A 113 8.41 21.61 -30.61
C ASP A 113 6.99 22.11 -30.26
N GLN A 114 6.15 21.20 -29.76
CA GLN A 114 4.80 21.52 -29.33
C GLN A 114 4.73 21.73 -27.82
N LYS A 115 3.83 22.59 -27.36
CA LYS A 115 3.54 22.72 -25.92
C LYS A 115 2.93 21.42 -25.41
N PHE A 116 3.52 20.84 -24.34
CA PHE A 116 2.95 19.69 -23.67
C PHE A 116 1.88 20.12 -22.64
N ASP A 117 0.93 19.22 -22.40
CA ASP A 117 -0.08 19.43 -21.38
C ASP A 117 0.52 19.24 -19.97
N MET A 118 0.56 20.34 -19.21
CA MET A 118 1.08 20.34 -17.83
C MET A 118 0.26 19.41 -16.91
N THR A 119 -1.02 19.17 -17.20
CA THR A 119 -1.86 18.29 -16.38
C THR A 119 -1.36 16.85 -16.40
N LEU A 120 -0.84 16.37 -17.53
CA LEU A 120 -0.24 15.03 -17.67
C LEU A 120 1.01 14.89 -16.79
N SER A 121 1.86 15.93 -16.77
CA SER A 121 3.04 15.97 -15.92
C SER A 121 2.68 15.93 -14.44
N LEU A 122 1.69 16.71 -14.02
CA LEU A 122 1.22 16.76 -12.65
C LEU A 122 0.61 15.40 -12.23
N ALA A 123 -0.18 14.77 -13.08
CA ALA A 123 -0.77 13.46 -12.81
C ALA A 123 0.32 12.38 -12.66
N ALA A 124 1.30 12.33 -13.55
CA ALA A 124 2.42 11.38 -13.47
C ALA A 124 3.23 11.59 -12.18
N LYS A 125 3.57 12.85 -11.85
CA LYS A 125 4.29 13.21 -10.63
C LYS A 125 3.53 12.77 -9.37
N GLN A 126 2.23 12.98 -9.33
CA GLN A 126 1.39 12.64 -8.19
C GLN A 126 1.38 11.12 -7.95
N ARG A 127 1.15 10.31 -9.01
CA ARG A 127 1.19 8.85 -8.89
C ARG A 127 2.56 8.34 -8.46
N SER A 128 3.62 8.96 -8.95
CA SER A 128 4.99 8.64 -8.53
C SER A 128 5.22 8.93 -7.04
N ILE A 129 4.67 10.04 -6.52
CA ILE A 129 4.71 10.37 -5.09
C ILE A 129 3.97 9.32 -4.27
N HIS A 130 2.78 8.89 -4.68
CA HIS A 130 2.02 7.85 -3.97
C HIS A 130 2.78 6.52 -3.92
N ASN A 131 3.35 6.08 -5.04
CA ASN A 131 4.20 4.90 -5.09
C ASN A 131 5.38 5.00 -4.14
N ASN A 132 6.01 6.17 -4.11
CA ASN A 132 7.15 6.43 -3.24
C ASN A 132 6.79 6.28 -1.75
N TYR A 133 5.66 6.86 -1.30
CA TYR A 133 5.23 6.75 0.10
C TYR A 133 4.81 5.32 0.48
N SER A 134 4.30 4.54 -0.46
CA SER A 134 3.88 3.16 -0.23
C SER A 134 5.04 2.16 -0.11
N THR A 135 6.24 2.53 -0.57
CA THR A 135 7.38 1.61 -0.71
C THR A 135 7.77 0.91 0.60
N PHE A 136 7.89 1.66 1.71
CA PHE A 136 8.33 1.07 2.98
C PHE A 136 7.28 0.13 3.57
N LEU A 137 6.00 0.45 3.43
CA LEU A 137 4.94 -0.44 3.87
C LEU A 137 4.94 -1.76 3.09
N VAL A 138 5.08 -1.70 1.77
CA VAL A 138 5.16 -2.91 0.92
C VAL A 138 6.37 -3.76 1.29
N LEU A 139 7.55 -3.15 1.45
CA LEU A 139 8.75 -3.86 1.89
C LEU A 139 8.57 -4.52 3.24
N PHE A 140 7.95 -3.82 4.20
CA PHE A 140 7.65 -4.39 5.51
C PHE A 140 6.72 -5.62 5.38
N ILE A 141 5.64 -5.52 4.59
CA ILE A 141 4.71 -6.63 4.38
C ILE A 141 5.42 -7.83 3.72
N MET A 142 6.33 -7.60 2.78
CA MET A 142 7.12 -8.67 2.17
C MET A 142 7.98 -9.43 3.19
N LEU A 143 8.52 -8.72 4.19
CA LEU A 143 9.33 -9.31 5.25
C LEU A 143 8.49 -9.89 6.40
N SER A 144 7.22 -9.49 6.51
CA SER A 144 6.34 -9.85 7.64
C SER A 144 6.13 -11.35 7.82
N GLY A 145 6.29 -12.14 6.75
CA GLY A 145 6.24 -13.60 6.83
C GLY A 145 7.23 -14.23 7.81
N HIS A 146 8.32 -13.53 8.14
CA HIS A 146 9.32 -13.94 9.12
C HIS A 146 8.92 -13.57 10.56
N TYR A 147 7.90 -12.73 10.74
CA TYR A 147 7.46 -12.20 12.04
C TYR A 147 6.06 -12.72 12.38
N SER A 148 5.95 -14.01 12.68
CA SER A 148 4.67 -14.69 12.94
C SER A 148 3.87 -14.01 14.07
N PHE A 149 4.52 -13.45 15.09
CA PHE A 149 3.87 -12.77 16.20
C PHE A 149 3.10 -11.49 15.78
N LEU A 150 3.52 -10.84 14.70
CA LEU A 150 2.79 -9.69 14.14
C LEU A 150 1.57 -10.15 13.34
N VAL A 151 1.77 -11.15 12.49
CA VAL A 151 0.77 -11.63 11.54
C VAL A 151 -0.41 -12.30 12.25
N TYR A 152 -0.12 -13.08 13.32
CA TYR A 152 -1.16 -13.79 14.10
C TYR A 152 -1.70 -12.99 15.30
N HIS A 153 -1.26 -11.74 15.48
CA HIS A 153 -1.77 -10.89 16.55
C HIS A 153 -3.26 -10.59 16.34
N LYS A 154 -4.04 -10.54 17.44
CA LYS A 154 -5.49 -10.26 17.42
C LYS A 154 -5.84 -8.96 16.68
N TYR A 155 -4.98 -7.96 16.78
CA TYR A 155 -5.15 -6.65 16.14
C TYR A 155 -4.17 -6.43 14.97
N ASN A 156 -3.83 -7.48 14.24
CA ASN A 156 -2.85 -7.43 13.13
C ASN A 156 -3.20 -6.38 12.07
N TRP A 157 -4.48 -6.19 11.74
CA TRP A 157 -4.95 -5.17 10.83
C TRP A 157 -4.63 -3.74 11.30
N LEU A 158 -4.80 -3.48 12.63
CA LEU A 158 -4.48 -2.18 13.22
C LEU A 158 -2.96 -1.94 13.26
N ILE A 159 -2.19 -2.97 13.61
CA ILE A 159 -0.73 -2.94 13.58
C ILE A 159 -0.26 -2.56 12.17
N LEU A 160 -0.86 -3.14 11.14
CA LEU A 160 -0.51 -2.84 9.75
C LEU A 160 -0.79 -1.37 9.39
N CYS A 161 -1.92 -0.82 9.83
CA CYS A 161 -2.24 0.59 9.63
C CYS A 161 -1.23 1.52 10.33
N LEU A 162 -0.87 1.21 11.58
CA LEU A 162 0.11 1.99 12.34
C LEU A 162 1.50 1.94 11.68
N ILE A 163 1.93 0.76 11.23
CA ILE A 163 3.17 0.61 10.47
C ILE A 163 3.11 1.39 9.15
N GLY A 164 1.95 1.43 8.49
CA GLY A 164 1.74 2.24 7.30
C GLY A 164 1.99 3.73 7.55
N ILE A 165 1.45 4.26 8.65
CA ILE A 165 1.65 5.65 9.06
C ILE A 165 3.12 5.92 9.40
N ILE A 166 3.74 5.07 10.21
CA ILE A 166 5.15 5.19 10.62
C ILE A 166 6.07 5.14 9.39
N SER A 167 5.80 4.22 8.47
CA SER A 167 6.52 4.06 7.20
C SER A 167 6.42 5.33 6.33
N ALA A 168 5.22 5.93 6.25
CA ALA A 168 5.00 7.16 5.51
C ALA A 168 5.77 8.35 6.12
N ILE A 169 5.81 8.46 7.47
CA ILE A 169 6.59 9.48 8.17
C ILE A 169 8.09 9.31 7.88
N GLY A 170 8.61 8.08 8.00
CA GLY A 170 10.01 7.78 7.68
C GLY A 170 10.35 8.11 6.23
N ARG A 171 9.45 7.74 5.29
CA ARG A 171 9.66 8.06 3.87
C ARG A 171 9.61 9.55 3.58
N HIS A 172 8.80 10.29 4.32
CA HIS A 172 8.74 11.75 4.20
C HIS A 172 10.08 12.42 4.48
N TYR A 173 10.83 11.96 5.49
CA TYR A 173 12.18 12.43 5.74
C TYR A 173 13.10 12.28 4.51
N PHE A 174 13.11 11.09 3.89
CA PHE A 174 13.95 10.86 2.70
C PHE A 174 13.51 11.71 1.51
N ASN A 175 12.22 11.96 1.36
CA ASN A 175 11.68 12.84 0.32
C ASN A 175 12.10 14.30 0.53
N LEU A 176 12.12 14.79 1.77
CA LEU A 176 12.62 16.13 2.11
C LEU A 176 14.13 16.23 1.87
N ARG A 177 14.89 15.21 2.30
CA ARG A 177 16.34 15.17 2.09
C ARG A 177 16.71 15.20 0.61
N GLY A 178 15.94 14.51 -0.25
CA GLY A 178 16.10 14.57 -1.70
C GLY A 178 15.83 15.96 -2.31
N ARG A 179 15.20 16.86 -1.55
CA ARG A 179 14.99 18.27 -1.90
C ARG A 179 15.96 19.22 -1.18
N ASN A 180 17.07 18.69 -0.64
CA ASN A 180 18.06 19.42 0.18
C ASN A 180 17.47 20.02 1.50
N ILE A 181 16.33 19.52 1.98
CA ILE A 181 15.73 19.92 3.25
C ILE A 181 16.07 18.85 4.29
N ASN A 182 17.02 19.12 5.17
CA ASN A 182 17.41 18.18 6.22
C ASN A 182 16.63 18.44 7.52
N ARG A 183 15.70 17.53 7.85
CA ARG A 183 14.92 17.55 9.10
C ARG A 183 15.01 16.19 9.81
N PRO A 184 16.11 15.87 10.47
CA PRO A 184 16.34 14.56 11.09
C PRO A 184 15.32 14.23 12.20
N SER A 185 14.69 15.24 12.81
CA SER A 185 13.62 15.03 13.80
C SER A 185 12.49 14.12 13.28
N ILE A 186 12.13 14.23 11.99
CA ILE A 186 11.08 13.39 11.39
C ILE A 186 11.51 11.91 11.36
N LEU A 187 12.77 11.63 11.05
CA LEU A 187 13.30 10.26 11.08
C LEU A 187 13.31 9.70 12.50
N PHE A 188 13.80 10.50 13.47
CA PHE A 188 13.80 10.08 14.87
C PHE A 188 12.39 9.83 15.38
N THR A 189 11.40 10.66 15.02
CA THR A 189 10.00 10.44 15.36
C THR A 189 9.50 9.10 14.82
N SER A 190 9.83 8.73 13.56
CA SER A 190 9.39 7.45 13.01
C SER A 190 10.06 6.26 13.69
N ILE A 191 11.36 6.37 14.05
CA ILE A 191 12.08 5.32 14.76
C ILE A 191 11.51 5.13 16.18
N ILE A 192 11.29 6.22 16.91
CA ILE A 192 10.70 6.17 18.26
C ILE A 192 9.30 5.55 18.21
N ALA A 193 8.46 5.98 17.26
CA ALA A 193 7.13 5.42 17.08
C ALA A 193 7.17 3.91 16.77
N LEU A 194 8.14 3.45 15.97
CA LEU A 194 8.33 2.03 15.68
C LEU A 194 8.74 1.24 16.93
N ILE A 195 9.65 1.78 17.74
CA ILE A 195 10.09 1.15 19.00
C ILE A 195 8.92 1.07 19.99
N ILE A 196 8.13 2.15 20.13
CA ILE A 196 6.94 2.15 20.99
C ILE A 196 5.94 1.10 20.52
N LEU A 197 5.64 1.04 19.24
CA LEU A 197 4.72 0.04 18.68
C LEU A 197 5.22 -1.38 18.93
N ALA A 198 6.51 -1.65 18.69
CA ALA A 198 7.12 -2.96 18.95
C ALA A 198 7.04 -3.34 20.42
N SER A 199 7.30 -2.39 21.34
CA SER A 199 7.20 -2.59 22.78
C SER A 199 5.77 -2.93 23.20
N ILE A 200 4.78 -2.19 22.69
CA ILE A 200 3.35 -2.46 22.94
C ILE A 200 2.97 -3.87 22.49
N ILE A 201 3.35 -4.25 21.26
CA ILE A 201 3.06 -5.59 20.72
C ILE A 201 3.72 -6.67 21.57
N PHE A 202 4.95 -6.44 22.05
CA PHE A 202 5.67 -7.41 22.89
C PHE A 202 5.01 -7.57 24.26
N ILE A 203 4.53 -6.48 24.89
CA ILE A 203 3.85 -6.52 26.20
C ILE A 203 2.49 -7.22 26.08
N PHE A 204 1.74 -6.95 25.01
CA PHE A 204 0.42 -7.52 24.78
C PHE A 204 0.42 -8.77 23.87
N LYS A 205 1.52 -9.53 23.90
CA LYS A 205 1.73 -10.73 23.07
C LYS A 205 0.80 -11.90 23.42
N ASN A 206 -0.07 -11.80 24.42
CA ASN A 206 -0.99 -12.86 24.86
C ASN A 206 -2.23 -12.98 23.98
#